data_5271f08c126050d0bd51e381f4d43ef8
#
_entry.id   5271f08c126050d0bd51e381f4d43ef8
#
_cell.length_a   1.000
_cell.length_b   1.000
_cell.length_c   1.000
_cell.angle_alpha   90.00
_cell.angle_beta   90.00
_cell.angle_gamma   90.00
#
_symmetry.space_group_name_H-M   'P 1'
#
loop_
_entity.id
_entity.type
_entity.pdbx_description
1 polymer ?
#
loop_
_entity_poly.entity_id
_entity_poly.type
_entity_poly.pdbx_seq_one_letter_code
_entity_poly.pdbx_strand_id
1 'polypeptide(L)'
;MVAALFVVLALPGMAWAQDTLLNASYDPTRELYRAVNAEFSAQWRSQTGRRVSINTSHGGSGAQARAVLDGLPADVVTLALASDIDALAARGLLAADWATRLPNNATPYTSTIVFLVRHGNPKGIRDWADLVRPGIAVITPNPKTSGGARWNYLAALGWAMRQPGATPASGEAYLKSLFAHVPVLDTGARGATNTFVQRGLGDVLLAWENEALLARTELGPGKFDIVYPSVTIVAEPPVAVVDSVVDRRGSRAVADAYLNFLYTPEAQEIAARHHFRPRSPEVAARHAAEFPPLETFDIGAFGGWTRAQAEHFADGGTFDRIVARK
;
A
#
# COMPACT_ATOMS: atom_id res chain seq x y z
N MET A 1 -54.54 -17.84 53.72
CA MET A 1 -53.66 -16.92 53.02
C MET A 1 -52.62 -17.81 52.29
N VAL A 2 -52.74 -17.92 50.96
CA VAL A 2 -51.83 -18.67 50.13
C VAL A 2 -50.88 -17.65 49.46
N ALA A 3 -49.61 -17.69 49.82
CA ALA A 3 -48.58 -16.85 49.22
C ALA A 3 -48.16 -17.44 47.87
N ALA A 4 -48.46 -16.76 46.77
CA ALA A 4 -47.96 -17.13 45.43
C ALA A 4 -46.54 -16.63 45.26
N LEU A 5 -45.59 -17.59 45.08
CA LEU A 5 -44.19 -17.33 44.81
C LEU A 5 -44.00 -17.11 43.31
N PHE A 6 -43.78 -15.84 42.88
CA PHE A 6 -43.42 -15.50 41.49
C PHE A 6 -41.92 -15.81 41.28
N VAL A 7 -41.64 -16.89 40.55
CA VAL A 7 -40.28 -17.17 40.05
C VAL A 7 -40.08 -16.31 38.78
N VAL A 8 -39.29 -15.26 38.88
CA VAL A 8 -38.82 -14.49 37.72
C VAL A 8 -37.67 -15.28 37.05
N LEU A 9 -37.98 -15.96 35.96
CA LEU A 9 -36.97 -16.55 35.07
C LEU A 9 -36.21 -15.40 34.38
N ALA A 10 -35.02 -15.07 34.87
CA ALA A 10 -34.07 -14.22 34.16
C ALA A 10 -33.59 -14.95 32.89
N LEU A 11 -34.07 -14.56 31.73
CA LEU A 11 -33.50 -15.00 30.45
C LEU A 11 -32.06 -14.53 30.42
N PRO A 12 -31.07 -15.43 30.15
CA PRO A 12 -29.69 -15.00 29.96
C PRO A 12 -29.68 -14.07 28.77
N GLY A 13 -29.28 -12.80 28.98
CA GLY A 13 -29.04 -11.84 27.91
C GLY A 13 -28.06 -12.51 26.93
N MET A 14 -28.46 -12.69 25.67
CA MET A 14 -27.57 -13.10 24.59
C MET A 14 -26.48 -12.04 24.49
N ALA A 15 -25.36 -12.27 25.15
CA ALA A 15 -24.13 -11.52 24.85
C ALA A 15 -23.82 -11.77 23.36
N TRP A 16 -24.05 -10.78 22.53
CA TRP A 16 -23.71 -10.87 21.11
C TRP A 16 -22.20 -11.11 21.03
N ALA A 17 -21.80 -12.26 20.52
CA ALA A 17 -20.40 -12.55 20.33
C ALA A 17 -19.81 -11.49 19.37
N GLN A 18 -18.83 -10.76 19.85
CA GLN A 18 -18.13 -9.73 19.09
C GLN A 18 -16.81 -10.28 18.60
N ASP A 19 -16.65 -10.33 17.28
CA ASP A 19 -15.36 -10.60 16.66
C ASP A 19 -14.50 -9.35 16.72
N THR A 20 -13.18 -9.54 16.80
CA THR A 20 -12.22 -8.45 16.70
C THR A 20 -11.12 -8.82 15.74
N LEU A 21 -10.74 -7.87 14.87
CA LEU A 21 -9.59 -7.98 13.99
C LEU A 21 -8.64 -6.81 14.20
N LEU A 22 -7.36 -7.07 14.05
CA LEU A 22 -6.33 -6.04 13.88
C LEU A 22 -5.68 -6.20 12.51
N ASN A 23 -5.75 -5.16 11.69
CA ASN A 23 -5.08 -5.07 10.40
C ASN A 23 -3.82 -4.19 10.52
N ALA A 24 -2.64 -4.76 10.32
CA ALA A 24 -1.41 -3.99 10.15
C ALA A 24 -1.28 -3.59 8.67
N SER A 25 -1.45 -2.30 8.40
CA SER A 25 -1.72 -1.78 7.06
C SER A 25 -0.68 -0.75 6.62
N TYR A 26 -0.40 -0.71 5.32
CA TYR A 26 0.40 0.34 4.68
C TYR A 26 -0.35 1.68 4.68
N ASP A 27 0.34 2.77 4.98
CA ASP A 27 -0.27 4.07 5.29
C ASP A 27 -1.12 4.72 4.17
N PRO A 28 -0.86 4.58 2.84
CA PRO A 28 -1.72 5.14 1.81
C PRO A 28 -3.11 4.49 1.69
N THR A 29 -3.34 3.39 2.36
CA THR A 29 -4.62 2.65 2.30
C THR A 29 -5.61 3.03 3.41
N ARG A 30 -5.35 4.10 4.18
CA ARG A 30 -6.18 4.52 5.33
C ARG A 30 -7.64 4.72 4.98
N GLU A 31 -7.89 5.52 3.96
CA GLU A 31 -9.23 5.90 3.52
C GLU A 31 -9.95 4.68 2.95
N LEU A 32 -9.25 3.89 2.14
CA LEU A 32 -9.75 2.63 1.60
C LEU A 32 -10.19 1.68 2.72
N TYR A 33 -9.31 1.37 3.68
CA TYR A 33 -9.67 0.41 4.73
C TYR A 33 -10.69 0.95 5.72
N ARG A 34 -10.83 2.25 5.88
CA ARG A 34 -11.96 2.81 6.63
C ARG A 34 -13.30 2.47 5.97
N ALA A 35 -13.39 2.62 4.65
CA ALA A 35 -14.60 2.29 3.90
C ALA A 35 -14.84 0.78 3.83
N VAL A 36 -13.79 -0.02 3.55
CA VAL A 36 -13.84 -1.48 3.54
C VAL A 36 -14.31 -2.02 4.90
N ASN A 37 -13.76 -1.53 6.00
CA ASN A 37 -14.11 -1.98 7.35
C ASN A 37 -15.58 -1.71 7.67
N ALA A 38 -16.11 -0.56 7.27
CA ALA A 38 -17.52 -0.21 7.49
C ALA A 38 -18.45 -1.17 6.73
N GLU A 39 -18.17 -1.38 5.43
CA GLU A 39 -18.99 -2.24 4.57
C GLU A 39 -18.90 -3.71 5.00
N PHE A 40 -17.69 -4.23 5.22
CA PHE A 40 -17.50 -5.59 5.70
C PHE A 40 -18.21 -5.85 7.04
N SER A 41 -18.11 -4.89 7.98
CA SER A 41 -18.79 -5.05 9.30
C SER A 41 -20.29 -5.13 9.16
N ALA A 42 -20.89 -4.35 8.25
CA ALA A 42 -22.32 -4.41 7.95
C ALA A 42 -22.72 -5.75 7.32
N GLN A 43 -21.94 -6.21 6.33
CA GLN A 43 -22.17 -7.48 5.65
C GLN A 43 -21.97 -8.67 6.60
N TRP A 44 -20.90 -8.69 7.39
CA TRP A 44 -20.63 -9.73 8.39
C TRP A 44 -21.78 -9.88 9.37
N ARG A 45 -22.28 -8.74 9.88
CA ARG A 45 -23.44 -8.74 10.79
C ARG A 45 -24.69 -9.29 10.11
N SER A 46 -24.94 -8.90 8.87
CA SER A 46 -26.11 -9.36 8.11
C SER A 46 -26.09 -10.86 7.87
N GLN A 47 -24.91 -11.41 7.55
CA GLN A 47 -24.75 -12.82 7.18
C GLN A 47 -24.66 -13.75 8.40
N THR A 48 -24.06 -13.29 9.49
CA THR A 48 -23.73 -14.16 10.63
C THR A 48 -24.49 -13.83 11.91
N GLY A 49 -25.16 -12.67 11.98
CA GLY A 49 -25.73 -12.11 13.20
C GLY A 49 -24.69 -11.59 14.19
N ARG A 50 -23.38 -11.72 13.90
CA ARG A 50 -22.26 -11.34 14.79
C ARG A 50 -21.78 -9.93 14.44
N ARG A 51 -21.29 -9.19 15.43
CA ARG A 51 -20.61 -7.93 15.22
C ARG A 51 -19.11 -8.17 15.07
N VAL A 52 -18.42 -7.36 14.26
CA VAL A 52 -16.98 -7.33 14.20
C VAL A 52 -16.46 -5.90 14.43
N SER A 53 -15.41 -5.78 15.24
CA SER A 53 -14.65 -4.54 15.41
C SER A 53 -13.30 -4.70 14.72
N ILE A 54 -13.00 -3.85 13.75
CA ILE A 54 -11.76 -3.91 12.97
C ILE A 54 -10.90 -2.71 13.33
N ASN A 55 -9.80 -2.96 14.03
CA ASN A 55 -8.79 -1.97 14.32
C ASN A 55 -7.72 -1.99 13.22
N THR A 56 -7.16 -0.83 12.90
CA THR A 56 -6.13 -0.72 11.87
C THR A 56 -4.94 0.05 12.41
N SER A 57 -3.74 -0.53 12.28
CA SER A 57 -2.46 0.15 12.48
C SER A 57 -1.91 0.56 11.12
N HIS A 58 -1.67 1.85 10.89
CA HIS A 58 -1.16 2.36 9.63
C HIS A 58 0.25 2.92 9.77
N GLY A 59 1.13 2.55 8.85
CA GLY A 59 2.50 3.05 8.81
C GLY A 59 3.23 2.64 7.53
N GLY A 60 4.51 2.94 7.44
CA GLY A 60 5.34 2.43 6.34
C GLY A 60 5.34 0.89 6.35
N SER A 61 5.25 0.27 5.17
CA SER A 61 5.05 -1.19 5.02
C SER A 61 6.10 -2.01 5.79
N GLY A 62 7.40 -1.70 5.61
CA GLY A 62 8.46 -2.37 6.36
C GLY A 62 8.44 -2.09 7.87
N ALA A 63 7.90 -0.95 8.31
CA ALA A 63 7.71 -0.66 9.74
C ALA A 63 6.56 -1.50 10.32
N GLN A 64 5.46 -1.65 9.58
CA GLN A 64 4.35 -2.52 9.97
C GLN A 64 4.77 -4.00 10.01
N ALA A 65 5.52 -4.47 9.01
CA ALA A 65 6.07 -5.83 9.03
C ALA A 65 6.94 -6.06 10.26
N ARG A 66 7.84 -5.13 10.60
CA ARG A 66 8.66 -5.22 11.83
C ARG A 66 7.82 -5.22 13.10
N ALA A 67 6.79 -4.37 13.19
CA ALA A 67 5.91 -4.36 14.35
C ALA A 67 5.23 -5.72 14.57
N VAL A 68 4.81 -6.40 13.49
CA VAL A 68 4.24 -7.76 13.57
C VAL A 68 5.31 -8.77 13.98
N LEU A 69 6.53 -8.70 13.43
CA LEU A 69 7.67 -9.53 13.85
C LEU A 69 8.01 -9.35 15.33
N ASP A 70 7.87 -8.13 15.85
CA ASP A 70 8.14 -7.75 17.24
C ASP A 70 6.96 -8.04 18.19
N GLY A 71 5.88 -8.64 17.67
CA GLY A 71 4.77 -9.15 18.48
C GLY A 71 3.46 -8.36 18.41
N LEU A 72 3.31 -7.39 17.49
CA LEU A 72 2.00 -6.78 17.23
C LEU A 72 1.02 -7.90 16.80
N PRO A 73 -0.08 -8.16 17.56
CA PRO A 73 -0.95 -9.29 17.31
C PRO A 73 -1.94 -9.02 16.17
N ALA A 74 -1.41 -8.67 15.00
CA ALA A 74 -2.22 -8.43 13.81
C ALA A 74 -2.81 -9.73 13.28
N ASP A 75 -4.12 -9.75 13.08
CA ASP A 75 -4.83 -10.89 12.48
C ASP A 75 -4.59 -10.97 10.98
N VAL A 76 -4.50 -9.80 10.34
CA VAL A 76 -4.21 -9.67 8.91
C VAL A 76 -3.18 -8.57 8.67
N VAL A 77 -2.45 -8.72 7.57
CA VAL A 77 -1.52 -7.71 7.06
C VAL A 77 -1.97 -7.29 5.67
N THR A 78 -1.91 -5.99 5.41
CA THR A 78 -2.23 -5.37 4.10
C THR A 78 -1.09 -4.42 3.76
N LEU A 79 -0.01 -4.99 3.20
CA LEU A 79 1.27 -4.32 3.05
C LEU A 79 1.52 -3.87 1.61
N ALA A 80 2.59 -3.11 1.39
CA ALA A 80 2.94 -2.64 0.05
C ALA A 80 3.72 -3.65 -0.77
N LEU A 81 4.37 -4.64 -0.13
CA LEU A 81 5.39 -5.49 -0.75
C LEU A 81 5.21 -6.95 -0.34
N ALA A 82 5.31 -7.85 -1.30
CA ALA A 82 5.35 -9.28 -1.02
C ALA A 82 6.56 -9.66 -0.12
N SER A 83 7.72 -9.03 -0.32
CA SER A 83 8.91 -9.26 0.52
C SER A 83 8.70 -8.93 2.00
N ASP A 84 7.81 -7.99 2.33
CA ASP A 84 7.50 -7.68 3.72
C ASP A 84 6.65 -8.80 4.36
N ILE A 85 5.75 -9.45 3.58
CA ILE A 85 4.99 -10.63 4.04
C ILE A 85 5.87 -11.88 4.06
N ASP A 86 6.76 -12.06 3.06
CA ASP A 86 7.74 -13.15 3.03
C ASP A 86 8.63 -13.15 4.29
N ALA A 87 8.98 -11.96 4.81
CA ALA A 87 9.74 -11.86 6.06
C ALA A 87 8.94 -12.40 7.27
N LEU A 88 7.62 -12.23 7.30
CA LEU A 88 6.75 -12.83 8.32
C LEU A 88 6.66 -14.34 8.15
N ALA A 89 6.54 -14.83 6.92
CA ALA A 89 6.52 -16.26 6.59
C ALA A 89 7.83 -16.94 6.99
N ALA A 90 8.98 -16.32 6.71
CA ALA A 90 10.29 -16.83 7.10
C ALA A 90 10.47 -16.98 8.62
N ARG A 91 9.67 -16.27 9.43
CA ARG A 91 9.63 -16.39 10.89
C ARG A 91 8.51 -17.30 11.39
N GLY A 92 7.83 -18.02 10.48
CA GLY A 92 6.77 -18.97 10.81
C GLY A 92 5.47 -18.33 11.32
N LEU A 93 5.26 -17.03 11.09
CA LEU A 93 4.03 -16.36 11.50
C LEU A 93 2.85 -16.68 10.59
N LEU A 94 3.13 -17.00 9.33
CA LEU A 94 2.18 -17.50 8.33
C LEU A 94 2.89 -18.48 7.40
N ALA A 95 2.12 -19.26 6.65
CA ALA A 95 2.69 -20.27 5.77
C ALA A 95 3.35 -19.65 4.52
N ALA A 96 4.36 -20.34 3.97
CA ALA A 96 5.12 -19.87 2.81
C ALA A 96 4.28 -19.75 1.52
N ASP A 97 3.17 -20.46 1.44
CA ASP A 97 2.24 -20.45 0.31
C ASP A 97 1.19 -19.33 0.38
N TRP A 98 1.34 -18.38 1.29
CA TRP A 98 0.38 -17.30 1.56
C TRP A 98 -0.13 -16.60 0.29
N ALA A 99 0.76 -16.37 -0.69
CA ALA A 99 0.42 -15.66 -1.92
C ALA A 99 -0.55 -16.45 -2.82
N THR A 100 -0.64 -17.77 -2.68
CA THR A 100 -1.53 -18.62 -3.49
C THR A 100 -2.91 -18.83 -2.87
N ARG A 101 -3.14 -18.33 -1.66
CA ARG A 101 -4.39 -18.51 -0.92
C ARG A 101 -5.52 -17.60 -1.38
N LEU A 102 -5.17 -16.51 -2.09
CA LEU A 102 -6.12 -15.52 -2.60
C LEU A 102 -5.81 -15.23 -4.09
N PRO A 103 -6.78 -14.75 -4.86
CA PRO A 103 -6.57 -14.42 -6.27
C PRO A 103 -5.44 -13.39 -6.51
N ASN A 104 -4.85 -13.41 -7.71
CA ASN A 104 -3.85 -12.46 -8.16
C ASN A 104 -2.64 -12.36 -7.22
N ASN A 105 -2.11 -13.51 -6.75
CA ASN A 105 -1.03 -13.57 -5.76
C ASN A 105 -1.34 -12.75 -4.50
N ALA A 106 -2.57 -12.91 -4.00
CA ALA A 106 -3.10 -12.21 -2.84
C ALA A 106 -3.08 -10.67 -2.99
N THR A 107 -3.24 -10.15 -4.21
CA THR A 107 -3.25 -8.70 -4.51
C THR A 107 -4.63 -8.27 -4.99
N PRO A 108 -5.48 -7.70 -4.12
CA PRO A 108 -6.87 -7.39 -4.45
C PRO A 108 -7.05 -6.17 -5.37
N TYR A 109 -6.10 -5.28 -5.43
CA TYR A 109 -6.10 -4.05 -6.25
C TYR A 109 -4.66 -3.69 -6.61
N THR A 110 -4.48 -2.72 -7.52
CA THR A 110 -3.17 -2.20 -7.90
C THR A 110 -3.12 -0.69 -7.82
N SER A 111 -1.93 -0.16 -7.92
CA SER A 111 -1.64 1.25 -8.15
C SER A 111 -0.46 1.36 -9.11
N THR A 112 0.01 2.57 -9.35
CA THR A 112 1.21 2.81 -10.14
C THR A 112 1.92 4.05 -9.63
N ILE A 113 3.13 4.33 -10.12
CA ILE A 113 3.89 5.52 -9.73
C ILE A 113 3.64 6.63 -10.72
N VAL A 114 3.27 7.79 -10.19
CA VAL A 114 3.03 9.03 -10.93
C VAL A 114 3.78 10.19 -10.28
N PHE A 115 3.81 11.33 -10.94
CA PHE A 115 4.38 12.57 -10.42
C PHE A 115 3.28 13.53 -10.02
N LEU A 116 3.20 13.89 -8.74
CA LEU A 116 2.38 15.02 -8.30
C LEU A 116 3.23 16.29 -8.38
N VAL A 117 2.77 17.27 -9.15
CA VAL A 117 3.47 18.53 -9.36
C VAL A 117 2.61 19.70 -8.89
N ARG A 118 3.22 20.88 -8.71
CA ARG A 118 2.49 22.12 -8.42
C ARG A 118 1.55 22.47 -9.57
N HIS A 119 0.42 23.11 -9.28
CA HIS A 119 -0.55 23.50 -10.29
C HIS A 119 0.08 24.32 -11.42
N GLY A 120 -0.30 23.99 -12.65
CA GLY A 120 0.27 24.57 -13.87
C GLY A 120 1.65 24.05 -14.22
N ASN A 121 2.21 23.10 -13.45
CA ASN A 121 3.52 22.47 -13.68
C ASN A 121 4.63 23.50 -14.00
N PRO A 122 4.93 24.44 -13.11
CA PRO A 122 5.82 25.59 -13.41
C PRO A 122 7.26 25.18 -13.74
N LYS A 123 7.66 23.96 -13.37
CA LYS A 123 8.98 23.39 -13.69
C LYS A 123 8.99 22.60 -15.01
N GLY A 124 7.85 22.42 -15.67
CA GLY A 124 7.74 21.70 -16.94
C GLY A 124 8.20 20.25 -16.83
N ILE A 125 7.85 19.55 -15.72
CA ILE A 125 8.19 18.15 -15.48
C ILE A 125 7.24 17.30 -16.33
N ARG A 126 7.78 16.42 -17.18
CA ARG A 126 7.00 15.58 -18.10
C ARG A 126 7.33 14.09 -17.96
N ASP A 127 8.58 13.79 -17.64
CA ASP A 127 9.05 12.42 -17.55
C ASP A 127 10.23 12.28 -16.57
N TRP A 128 10.67 11.08 -16.32
CA TRP A 128 11.74 10.70 -15.42
C TRP A 128 13.04 11.49 -15.66
N ALA A 129 13.40 11.77 -16.93
CA ALA A 129 14.59 12.56 -17.27
C ALA A 129 14.56 13.96 -16.65
N ASP A 130 13.38 14.55 -16.47
CA ASP A 130 13.24 15.89 -15.92
C ASP A 130 13.55 15.99 -14.44
N LEU A 131 13.45 14.86 -13.72
CA LEU A 131 13.66 14.79 -12.27
C LEU A 131 15.11 15.03 -11.84
N VAL A 132 16.05 14.89 -12.76
CA VAL A 132 17.48 15.09 -12.51
C VAL A 132 18.02 16.39 -13.10
N ARG A 133 17.14 17.27 -13.57
CA ARG A 133 17.52 18.61 -14.05
C ARG A 133 17.95 19.49 -12.87
N PRO A 134 18.94 20.39 -13.07
CA PRO A 134 19.33 21.35 -12.04
C PRO A 134 18.15 22.18 -11.52
N GLY A 135 18.06 22.36 -10.21
CA GLY A 135 17.03 23.16 -9.57
C GLY A 135 15.65 22.47 -9.44
N ILE A 136 15.57 21.16 -9.65
CA ILE A 136 14.39 20.36 -9.31
C ILE A 136 14.60 19.74 -7.94
N ALA A 137 13.62 19.87 -7.05
CA ALA A 137 13.60 19.20 -5.75
C ALA A 137 12.53 18.08 -5.76
N VAL A 138 12.99 16.85 -5.58
CA VAL A 138 12.14 15.65 -5.62
C VAL A 138 11.79 15.21 -4.20
N ILE A 139 10.53 14.96 -3.93
CA ILE A 139 10.06 14.36 -2.68
C ILE A 139 9.73 12.89 -2.93
N THR A 140 10.27 12.03 -2.09
CA THR A 140 9.97 10.59 -2.05
C THR A 140 10.26 10.08 -0.64
N PRO A 141 9.53 9.07 -0.14
CA PRO A 141 9.83 8.50 1.16
C PRO A 141 11.10 7.64 1.14
N ASN A 142 11.50 7.17 2.32
CA ASN A 142 12.73 6.38 2.50
C ASN A 142 12.53 4.90 2.11
N PRO A 143 13.27 4.33 1.15
CA PRO A 143 13.19 2.91 0.79
C PRO A 143 13.53 1.92 1.92
N LYS A 144 14.21 2.36 2.98
CA LYS A 144 14.48 1.50 4.14
C LYS A 144 13.24 1.27 5.03
N THR A 145 12.24 2.15 4.96
CA THR A 145 11.07 2.11 5.84
C THR A 145 9.73 2.06 5.11
N SER A 146 9.68 2.58 3.89
CA SER A 146 8.47 2.68 3.08
C SER A 146 8.50 1.74 1.88
N GLY A 147 7.50 0.87 1.79
CA GLY A 147 7.32 0.04 0.60
C GLY A 147 7.01 0.86 -0.66
N GLY A 148 6.27 1.96 -0.53
CA GLY A 148 6.02 2.88 -1.65
C GLY A 148 7.29 3.50 -2.20
N ALA A 149 8.25 3.80 -1.34
CA ALA A 149 9.56 4.30 -1.79
C ALA A 149 10.34 3.26 -2.59
N ARG A 150 10.19 1.96 -2.27
CA ARG A 150 10.80 0.88 -3.07
C ARG A 150 10.16 0.79 -4.45
N TRP A 151 8.86 0.94 -4.54
CA TRP A 151 8.16 1.04 -5.82
C TRP A 151 8.60 2.28 -6.61
N ASN A 152 8.73 3.46 -5.99
CA ASN A 152 9.24 4.68 -6.63
C ASN A 152 10.66 4.48 -7.19
N TYR A 153 11.55 3.88 -6.39
CA TYR A 153 12.92 3.55 -6.77
C TYR A 153 12.95 2.59 -7.97
N LEU A 154 12.16 1.51 -7.94
CA LEU A 154 12.11 0.52 -9.01
C LEU A 154 11.47 1.08 -10.28
N ALA A 155 10.47 1.97 -10.16
CA ALA A 155 9.89 2.68 -11.30
C ALA A 155 10.95 3.53 -12.02
N ALA A 156 11.72 4.30 -11.24
CA ALA A 156 12.81 5.13 -11.73
C ALA A 156 13.91 4.30 -12.41
N LEU A 157 14.35 3.22 -11.75
CA LEU A 157 15.34 2.30 -12.31
C LEU A 157 14.83 1.62 -13.58
N GLY A 158 13.59 1.15 -13.58
CA GLY A 158 13.00 0.47 -14.72
C GLY A 158 12.86 1.36 -15.95
N TRP A 159 12.57 2.65 -15.77
CA TRP A 159 12.66 3.63 -16.85
C TRP A 159 14.09 3.79 -17.34
N ALA A 160 15.06 3.99 -16.44
CA ALA A 160 16.48 4.18 -16.80
C ALA A 160 17.04 2.97 -17.56
N MET A 161 16.66 1.76 -17.18
CA MET A 161 17.10 0.54 -17.84
C MET A 161 16.46 0.27 -19.21
N ARG A 162 15.44 1.06 -19.57
CA ARG A 162 14.77 1.01 -20.89
C ARG A 162 15.32 2.05 -21.87
N GLN A 163 16.28 2.89 -21.44
CA GLN A 163 16.87 3.87 -22.32
C GLN A 163 17.84 3.19 -23.32
N PRO A 164 17.99 3.73 -24.54
CA PRO A 164 18.93 3.20 -25.53
C PRO A 164 20.35 3.08 -24.95
N GLY A 165 20.95 1.91 -25.06
CA GLY A 165 22.30 1.63 -24.55
C GLY A 165 22.40 1.53 -23.02
N ALA A 166 21.29 1.38 -22.32
CA ALA A 166 21.28 1.28 -20.86
C ALA A 166 22.07 0.06 -20.37
N THR A 167 22.78 0.25 -19.27
CA THR A 167 23.52 -0.75 -18.52
C THR A 167 23.17 -0.68 -17.04
N PRO A 168 23.43 -1.70 -16.23
CA PRO A 168 23.24 -1.61 -14.78
C PRO A 168 23.96 -0.40 -14.17
N ALA A 169 25.14 -0.06 -14.66
CA ALA A 169 25.90 1.10 -14.19
C ALA A 169 25.22 2.43 -14.54
N SER A 170 24.64 2.57 -15.73
CA SER A 170 23.88 3.78 -16.10
C SER A 170 22.58 3.92 -15.30
N GLY A 171 21.92 2.79 -14.99
CA GLY A 171 20.74 2.79 -14.11
C GLY A 171 21.08 3.24 -12.69
N GLU A 172 22.18 2.73 -12.10
CA GLU A 172 22.66 3.17 -10.78
C GLU A 172 23.08 4.65 -10.81
N ALA A 173 23.73 5.11 -11.87
CA ALA A 173 24.11 6.52 -12.03
C ALA A 173 22.89 7.44 -12.09
N TYR A 174 21.84 7.04 -12.81
CA TYR A 174 20.56 7.78 -12.83
C TYR A 174 19.93 7.86 -11.44
N LEU A 175 19.82 6.75 -10.71
CA LEU A 175 19.30 6.74 -9.35
C LEU A 175 20.12 7.62 -8.41
N LYS A 176 21.43 7.58 -8.50
CA LYS A 176 22.32 8.45 -7.73
C LYS A 176 22.03 9.92 -8.00
N SER A 177 21.84 10.28 -9.28
CA SER A 177 21.45 11.63 -9.67
C SER A 177 20.07 11.99 -9.10
N LEU A 178 19.07 11.11 -9.23
CA LEU A 178 17.73 11.33 -8.70
C LEU A 178 17.75 11.57 -7.18
N PHE A 179 18.43 10.72 -6.42
CA PHE A 179 18.50 10.85 -4.96
C PHE A 179 19.35 12.04 -4.50
N ALA A 180 20.22 12.59 -5.36
CA ALA A 180 20.90 13.85 -5.10
C ALA A 180 19.94 15.06 -5.07
N HIS A 181 18.81 14.94 -5.75
CA HIS A 181 17.74 15.95 -5.79
C HIS A 181 16.68 15.76 -4.68
N VAL A 182 16.84 14.75 -3.80
CA VAL A 182 15.91 14.47 -2.71
C VAL A 182 16.39 15.14 -1.42
N PRO A 183 15.75 16.23 -0.95
CA PRO A 183 16.20 16.97 0.22
C PRO A 183 15.81 16.30 1.55
N VAL A 184 14.76 15.49 1.55
CA VAL A 184 14.24 14.81 2.74
C VAL A 184 13.68 13.43 2.39
N LEU A 185 13.89 12.46 3.28
CA LEU A 185 13.38 11.10 3.18
C LEU A 185 12.43 10.83 4.36
N ASP A 186 11.13 11.02 4.13
CA ASP A 186 10.10 10.71 5.13
C ASP A 186 9.99 9.20 5.36
N THR A 187 9.55 8.80 6.55
CA THR A 187 9.48 7.39 6.94
C THR A 187 8.41 6.57 6.22
N GLY A 188 7.38 7.23 5.64
CA GLY A 188 6.26 6.60 4.93
C GLY A 188 5.73 7.49 3.81
N ALA A 189 4.90 6.92 2.93
CA ALA A 189 4.36 7.61 1.77
C ALA A 189 3.47 8.79 2.16
N ARG A 190 2.57 8.63 3.15
CA ARG A 190 1.73 9.71 3.65
C ARG A 190 2.58 10.84 4.28
N GLY A 191 3.71 10.53 4.90
CA GLY A 191 4.68 11.52 5.37
C GLY A 191 5.22 12.38 4.23
N ALA A 192 5.67 11.74 3.14
CA ALA A 192 6.15 12.42 1.94
C ALA A 192 5.04 13.27 1.28
N THR A 193 3.81 12.74 1.19
CA THR A 193 2.65 13.50 0.72
C THR A 193 2.43 14.76 1.57
N ASN A 194 2.47 14.66 2.89
CA ASN A 194 2.31 15.80 3.78
C ASN A 194 3.46 16.81 3.65
N THR A 195 4.69 16.33 3.49
CA THR A 195 5.86 17.19 3.23
C THR A 195 5.68 17.99 1.96
N PHE A 196 5.19 17.38 0.88
CA PHE A 196 4.90 18.06 -0.37
C PHE A 196 3.66 18.96 -0.26
N VAL A 197 2.52 18.43 0.16
CA VAL A 197 1.21 19.11 0.12
C VAL A 197 1.10 20.20 1.19
N GLN A 198 1.42 19.88 2.46
CA GLN A 198 1.17 20.75 3.61
C GLN A 198 2.35 21.65 3.92
N ARG A 199 3.59 21.13 3.86
CA ARG A 199 4.79 21.92 4.14
C ARG A 199 5.30 22.69 2.94
N GLY A 200 4.79 22.42 1.75
CA GLY A 200 5.14 23.12 0.51
C GLY A 200 6.54 22.83 -0.01
N LEU A 201 7.20 21.77 0.47
CA LEU A 201 8.54 21.39 0.04
C LEU A 201 8.54 20.63 -1.29
N GLY A 202 9.57 20.84 -2.10
CA GLY A 202 9.79 20.15 -3.36
C GLY A 202 8.95 20.68 -4.53
N ASP A 203 9.39 20.34 -5.72
CA ASP A 203 8.76 20.68 -6.99
C ASP A 203 7.89 19.53 -7.51
N VAL A 204 8.28 18.31 -7.18
CA VAL A 204 7.61 17.07 -7.58
C VAL A 204 7.63 16.05 -6.44
N LEU A 205 6.53 15.33 -6.27
CA LEU A 205 6.42 14.16 -5.39
C LEU A 205 6.28 12.92 -6.26
N LEU A 206 7.16 11.93 -6.06
CA LEU A 206 6.95 10.58 -6.56
C LEU A 206 5.92 9.90 -5.64
N ALA A 207 4.76 9.61 -6.16
CA ALA A 207 3.64 9.08 -5.39
C ALA A 207 3.01 7.87 -6.07
N TRP A 208 2.35 7.05 -5.28
CA TRP A 208 1.35 6.15 -5.83
C TRP A 208 0.18 6.97 -6.40
N GLU A 209 -0.42 6.47 -7.48
CA GLU A 209 -1.51 7.14 -8.19
C GLU A 209 -2.69 7.49 -7.26
N ASN A 210 -3.07 6.57 -6.37
CA ASN A 210 -4.12 6.82 -5.37
C ASN A 210 -3.78 7.98 -4.42
N GLU A 211 -2.53 8.10 -3.96
CA GLU A 211 -2.10 9.23 -3.11
C GLU A 211 -2.08 10.55 -3.90
N ALA A 212 -1.65 10.52 -5.16
CA ALA A 212 -1.66 11.71 -6.00
C ALA A 212 -3.09 12.17 -6.31
N LEU A 213 -4.01 11.24 -6.60
CA LEU A 213 -5.42 11.53 -6.81
C LEU A 213 -6.07 12.08 -5.54
N LEU A 214 -5.85 11.46 -4.39
CA LEU A 214 -6.31 11.95 -3.08
C LEU A 214 -5.76 13.36 -2.79
N ALA A 215 -4.48 13.59 -3.05
CA ALA A 215 -3.88 14.90 -2.83
C ALA A 215 -4.51 15.96 -3.72
N ARG A 216 -4.78 15.65 -4.99
CA ARG A 216 -5.40 16.54 -5.96
C ARG A 216 -6.86 16.86 -5.62
N THR A 217 -7.62 15.90 -5.13
CA THR A 217 -9.07 16.03 -4.88
C THR A 217 -9.41 16.49 -3.48
N GLU A 218 -8.72 16.01 -2.45
CA GLU A 218 -9.11 16.20 -1.07
C GLU A 218 -8.11 17.01 -0.24
N LEU A 219 -6.79 16.78 -0.40
CA LEU A 219 -5.79 17.41 0.46
C LEU A 219 -5.38 18.82 -0.02
N GLY A 220 -5.54 19.10 -1.29
CA GLY A 220 -5.23 20.40 -1.88
C GLY A 220 -5.93 20.62 -3.20
N PRO A 221 -7.28 20.73 -3.23
CA PRO A 221 -8.02 20.92 -4.48
C PRO A 221 -7.49 22.13 -5.27
N GLY A 222 -7.22 21.92 -6.56
CA GLY A 222 -6.73 22.98 -7.46
C GLY A 222 -5.29 23.43 -7.23
N LYS A 223 -4.52 22.76 -6.34
CA LYS A 223 -3.13 23.14 -6.05
C LYS A 223 -2.09 22.26 -6.75
N PHE A 224 -2.51 21.13 -7.31
CA PHE A 224 -1.63 20.11 -7.84
C PHE A 224 -2.16 19.55 -9.16
N ASP A 225 -1.22 19.18 -10.03
CA ASP A 225 -1.49 18.42 -11.25
C ASP A 225 -0.76 17.07 -11.17
N ILE A 226 -1.28 16.08 -11.88
CA ILE A 226 -0.66 14.74 -11.97
C ILE A 226 -0.03 14.61 -13.35
N VAL A 227 1.24 14.25 -13.38
CA VAL A 227 1.97 13.87 -14.59
C VAL A 227 2.16 12.38 -14.59
N TYR A 228 1.68 11.73 -15.64
CA TYR A 228 1.90 10.32 -15.90
C TYR A 228 3.19 10.17 -16.72
N PRO A 229 4.21 9.46 -16.21
CA PRO A 229 5.46 9.28 -16.95
C PRO A 229 5.28 8.35 -18.15
N SER A 230 6.25 8.37 -19.07
CA SER A 230 6.24 7.56 -20.30
C SER A 230 6.13 6.05 -20.03
N VAL A 231 6.73 5.58 -18.96
CA VAL A 231 6.62 4.20 -18.46
C VAL A 231 6.70 4.19 -16.94
N THR A 232 5.97 3.29 -16.32
CA THR A 232 5.93 3.15 -14.85
C THR A 232 5.82 1.69 -14.42
N ILE A 233 5.86 1.42 -13.11
CA ILE A 233 5.72 0.07 -12.56
C ILE A 233 4.31 -0.15 -12.02
N VAL A 234 3.77 -1.35 -12.21
CA VAL A 234 2.54 -1.76 -11.53
C VAL A 234 2.88 -2.06 -10.07
N ALA A 235 2.31 -1.30 -9.15
CA ALA A 235 2.41 -1.56 -7.72
C ALA A 235 1.29 -2.53 -7.30
N GLU A 236 1.68 -3.66 -6.74
CA GLU A 236 0.81 -4.77 -6.36
C GLU A 236 0.87 -5.00 -4.85
N PRO A 237 0.07 -4.27 -4.05
CA PRO A 237 0.07 -4.40 -2.60
C PRO A 237 -0.64 -5.70 -2.17
N PRO A 238 0.09 -6.65 -1.54
CA PRO A 238 -0.47 -7.93 -1.14
C PRO A 238 -1.13 -7.87 0.24
N VAL A 239 -1.98 -8.87 0.48
CA VAL A 239 -2.65 -9.09 1.75
C VAL A 239 -2.46 -10.52 2.23
N ALA A 240 -2.40 -10.75 3.54
CA ALA A 240 -2.32 -12.09 4.10
C ALA A 240 -2.90 -12.18 5.52
N VAL A 241 -3.40 -13.37 5.86
CA VAL A 241 -3.75 -13.73 7.24
C VAL A 241 -2.47 -14.10 7.99
N VAL A 242 -2.32 -13.65 9.23
CA VAL A 242 -1.22 -14.02 10.13
C VAL A 242 -1.64 -15.28 10.91
N ASP A 243 -1.32 -16.45 10.35
CA ASP A 243 -1.80 -17.76 10.82
C ASP A 243 -1.62 -17.96 12.33
N SER A 244 -0.42 -17.69 12.84
CA SER A 244 -0.08 -17.88 14.25
C SER A 244 -0.91 -17.01 15.21
N VAL A 245 -1.41 -15.87 14.74
CA VAL A 245 -2.25 -14.96 15.52
C VAL A 245 -3.70 -15.40 15.48
N VAL A 246 -4.25 -15.62 14.28
CA VAL A 246 -5.67 -15.98 14.13
C VAL A 246 -6.01 -17.33 14.77
N ASP A 247 -5.09 -18.30 14.72
CA ASP A 247 -5.29 -19.62 15.36
C ASP A 247 -5.32 -19.49 16.89
N ARG A 248 -4.39 -18.72 17.46
CA ARG A 248 -4.36 -18.47 18.89
C ARG A 248 -5.58 -17.69 19.39
N ARG A 249 -6.08 -16.74 18.58
CA ARG A 249 -7.20 -15.85 18.93
C ARG A 249 -8.57 -16.43 18.57
N GLY A 250 -8.63 -17.49 17.75
CA GLY A 250 -9.88 -18.03 17.22
C GLY A 250 -10.57 -17.09 16.22
N SER A 251 -9.81 -16.16 15.61
CA SER A 251 -10.33 -15.14 14.67
C SER A 251 -10.21 -15.56 13.19
N ARG A 252 -9.73 -16.78 12.89
CA ARG A 252 -9.47 -17.23 11.52
C ARG A 252 -10.67 -17.04 10.59
N ALA A 253 -11.85 -17.48 10.98
CA ALA A 253 -13.03 -17.43 10.12
C ALA A 253 -13.38 -15.99 9.68
N VAL A 254 -13.31 -15.02 10.58
CA VAL A 254 -13.58 -13.62 10.26
C VAL A 254 -12.42 -12.97 9.51
N ALA A 255 -11.17 -13.37 9.76
CA ALA A 255 -9.99 -12.89 9.05
C ALA A 255 -9.99 -13.35 7.58
N ASP A 256 -10.28 -14.65 7.35
CA ASP A 256 -10.40 -15.19 6.00
C ASP A 256 -11.56 -14.53 5.24
N ALA A 257 -12.73 -14.36 5.89
CA ALA A 257 -13.86 -13.68 5.29
C ALA A 257 -13.52 -12.22 4.94
N TYR A 258 -12.79 -11.51 5.81
CA TYR A 258 -12.36 -10.14 5.59
C TYR A 258 -11.45 -9.98 4.38
N LEU A 259 -10.46 -10.85 4.21
CA LEU A 259 -9.57 -10.77 3.05
C LEU A 259 -10.27 -11.23 1.76
N ASN A 260 -11.15 -12.24 1.82
CA ASN A 260 -11.95 -12.64 0.67
C ASN A 260 -12.93 -11.53 0.23
N PHE A 261 -13.47 -10.75 1.17
CA PHE A 261 -14.33 -9.61 0.85
C PHE A 261 -13.65 -8.62 -0.10
N LEU A 262 -12.34 -8.42 -0.01
CA LEU A 262 -11.59 -7.48 -0.87
C LEU A 262 -11.72 -7.80 -2.38
N TYR A 263 -12.12 -9.00 -2.72
CA TYR A 263 -12.29 -9.46 -4.11
C TYR A 263 -13.74 -9.44 -4.58
N THR A 264 -14.69 -9.06 -3.72
CA THR A 264 -16.10 -8.92 -4.10
C THR A 264 -16.32 -7.67 -4.97
N PRO A 265 -17.37 -7.64 -5.80
CA PRO A 265 -17.71 -6.46 -6.59
C PRO A 265 -17.83 -5.18 -5.75
N GLU A 266 -18.41 -5.29 -4.56
CA GLU A 266 -18.60 -4.17 -3.63
C GLU A 266 -17.27 -3.60 -3.15
N ALA A 267 -16.32 -4.47 -2.75
CA ALA A 267 -15.01 -4.04 -2.29
C ALA A 267 -14.14 -3.51 -3.44
N GLN A 268 -14.28 -4.07 -4.65
CA GLN A 268 -13.63 -3.57 -5.86
C GLN A 268 -14.13 -2.17 -6.24
N GLU A 269 -15.44 -1.92 -6.08
CA GLU A 269 -16.01 -0.58 -6.27
C GLU A 269 -15.52 0.41 -5.20
N ILE A 270 -15.38 -0.04 -3.94
CA ILE A 270 -14.76 0.77 -2.88
C ILE A 270 -13.31 1.08 -3.24
N ALA A 271 -12.54 0.09 -3.71
CA ALA A 271 -11.14 0.31 -4.11
C ALA A 271 -11.03 1.38 -5.22
N ALA A 272 -11.86 1.29 -6.26
CA ALA A 272 -11.89 2.27 -7.36
C ALA A 272 -12.24 3.68 -6.86
N ARG A 273 -13.27 3.83 -6.01
CA ARG A 273 -13.66 5.13 -5.41
C ARG A 273 -12.58 5.73 -4.51
N HIS A 274 -11.66 4.90 -4.00
CA HIS A 274 -10.48 5.34 -3.25
C HIS A 274 -9.22 5.35 -4.11
N HIS A 275 -9.40 5.48 -5.44
CA HIS A 275 -8.33 5.70 -6.42
C HIS A 275 -7.35 4.53 -6.61
N PHE A 276 -7.72 3.33 -6.17
CA PHE A 276 -6.98 2.11 -6.50
C PHE A 276 -7.53 1.47 -7.76
N ARG A 277 -6.65 1.00 -8.64
CA ARG A 277 -7.03 0.28 -9.86
C ARG A 277 -7.60 -1.08 -9.49
N PRO A 278 -8.90 -1.32 -9.72
CA PRO A 278 -9.54 -2.58 -9.34
C PRO A 278 -9.08 -3.74 -10.23
N ARG A 279 -9.14 -4.96 -9.69
CA ARG A 279 -8.87 -6.19 -10.45
C ARG A 279 -10.10 -6.68 -11.22
N SER A 280 -11.32 -6.29 -10.84
CA SER A 280 -12.54 -6.59 -11.58
C SER A 280 -12.57 -5.81 -12.90
N PRO A 281 -12.62 -6.49 -14.07
CA PRO A 281 -12.70 -5.82 -15.36
C PRO A 281 -13.97 -4.94 -15.51
N GLU A 282 -15.09 -5.37 -14.92
CA GLU A 282 -16.36 -4.64 -14.97
C GLU A 282 -16.28 -3.34 -14.16
N VAL A 283 -15.67 -3.38 -12.96
CA VAL A 283 -15.43 -2.18 -12.15
C VAL A 283 -14.41 -1.28 -12.84
N ALA A 284 -13.32 -1.83 -13.37
CA ALA A 284 -12.31 -1.07 -14.10
C ALA A 284 -12.90 -0.33 -15.30
N ALA A 285 -13.82 -0.96 -16.05
CA ALA A 285 -14.50 -0.32 -17.16
C ALA A 285 -15.36 0.88 -16.74
N ARG A 286 -16.04 0.79 -15.59
CA ARG A 286 -16.84 1.91 -15.05
C ARG A 286 -15.98 3.11 -14.61
N HIS A 287 -14.76 2.84 -14.18
CA HIS A 287 -13.81 3.86 -13.69
C HIS A 287 -12.70 4.21 -14.70
N ALA A 288 -12.84 3.80 -15.98
CA ALA A 288 -11.82 4.00 -17.01
C ALA A 288 -11.43 5.48 -17.25
N ALA A 289 -12.34 6.41 -16.99
CA ALA A 289 -12.07 7.84 -17.12
C ALA A 289 -11.07 8.35 -16.05
N GLU A 290 -10.99 7.70 -14.91
CA GLU A 290 -10.09 8.06 -13.81
C GLU A 290 -8.70 7.45 -14.00
N PHE A 291 -8.61 6.27 -14.57
CA PHE A 291 -7.39 5.50 -14.72
C PHE A 291 -6.94 5.44 -16.18
N PRO A 292 -6.13 6.37 -16.68
CA PRO A 292 -5.66 6.33 -18.05
C PRO A 292 -4.83 5.07 -18.31
N PRO A 293 -4.85 4.55 -19.56
CA PRO A 293 -3.93 3.48 -19.95
C PRO A 293 -2.49 3.97 -19.89
N LEU A 294 -1.59 3.13 -19.37
CA LEU A 294 -0.19 3.45 -19.16
C LEU A 294 0.69 2.34 -19.72
N GLU A 295 1.86 2.71 -20.22
CA GLU A 295 2.92 1.75 -20.46
C GLU A 295 3.51 1.33 -19.11
N THR A 296 3.44 0.03 -18.79
CA THR A 296 3.83 -0.48 -17.48
C THR A 296 4.70 -1.73 -17.58
N PHE A 297 5.47 -1.95 -16.54
CA PHE A 297 6.16 -3.20 -16.25
C PHE A 297 5.87 -3.60 -14.80
N ASP A 298 6.17 -4.84 -14.45
CA ASP A 298 5.97 -5.40 -13.12
C ASP A 298 7.32 -5.71 -12.42
N ILE A 299 7.25 -6.24 -11.21
CA ILE A 299 8.41 -6.62 -10.41
C ILE A 299 9.23 -7.74 -11.05
N GLY A 300 8.69 -8.50 -12.01
CA GLY A 300 9.39 -9.52 -12.78
C GLY A 300 10.57 -8.96 -13.57
N ALA A 301 10.50 -7.67 -13.98
CA ALA A 301 11.60 -6.97 -14.62
C ALA A 301 12.89 -6.93 -13.76
N PHE A 302 12.76 -7.11 -12.44
CA PHE A 302 13.87 -7.16 -11.48
C PHE A 302 14.09 -8.57 -10.89
N GLY A 303 13.48 -9.60 -11.48
CA GLY A 303 13.57 -10.98 -11.00
C GLY A 303 12.75 -11.27 -9.75
N GLY A 304 11.69 -10.47 -9.50
CA GLY A 304 10.81 -10.60 -8.37
C GLY A 304 11.32 -9.90 -7.10
N TRP A 305 10.46 -9.86 -6.06
CA TRP A 305 10.77 -9.14 -4.82
C TRP A 305 11.98 -9.69 -4.07
N THR A 306 12.19 -11.00 -4.05
CA THR A 306 13.32 -11.62 -3.34
C THR A 306 14.66 -11.08 -3.88
N ARG A 307 14.81 -11.04 -5.21
CA ARG A 307 16.01 -10.51 -5.85
C ARG A 307 16.12 -9.00 -5.70
N ALA A 308 15.06 -8.26 -5.99
CA ALA A 308 15.05 -6.81 -5.85
C ALA A 308 15.39 -6.35 -4.42
N GLN A 309 14.87 -7.06 -3.41
CA GLN A 309 15.17 -6.78 -2.00
C GLN A 309 16.65 -7.00 -1.69
N ALA A 310 17.22 -8.14 -2.11
CA ALA A 310 18.61 -8.48 -1.84
C ALA A 310 19.58 -7.51 -2.54
N GLU A 311 19.31 -7.15 -3.79
CA GLU A 311 20.20 -6.33 -4.62
C GLU A 311 20.14 -4.85 -4.27
N HIS A 312 18.93 -4.32 -4.00
CA HIS A 312 18.73 -2.88 -3.89
C HIS A 312 18.51 -2.38 -2.46
N PHE A 313 17.83 -3.16 -1.59
CA PHE A 313 17.30 -2.63 -0.32
C PHE A 313 17.84 -3.30 0.94
N ALA A 314 18.54 -4.44 0.81
CA ALA A 314 19.27 -5.05 1.92
C ALA A 314 20.38 -4.11 2.42
N ASP A 315 20.89 -4.37 3.61
CA ASP A 315 21.99 -3.59 4.17
C ASP A 315 23.23 -3.73 3.27
N GLY A 316 23.81 -2.60 2.90
CA GLY A 316 24.88 -2.52 1.91
C GLY A 316 24.43 -2.65 0.45
N GLY A 317 23.13 -2.76 0.19
CA GLY A 317 22.55 -2.81 -1.16
C GLY A 317 22.75 -1.52 -1.96
N THR A 318 22.26 -1.51 -3.20
CA THR A 318 22.48 -0.38 -4.12
C THR A 318 21.98 0.95 -3.54
N PHE A 319 20.83 0.95 -2.85
CA PHE A 319 20.31 2.16 -2.22
C PHE A 319 21.29 2.74 -1.21
N ASP A 320 21.84 1.92 -0.33
CA ASP A 320 22.81 2.38 0.69
C ASP A 320 24.06 2.98 0.05
N ARG A 321 24.57 2.36 -1.04
CA ARG A 321 25.73 2.89 -1.77
C ARG A 321 25.47 4.22 -2.45
N ILE A 322 24.23 4.44 -2.94
CA ILE A 322 23.82 5.68 -3.59
C ILE A 322 23.77 6.84 -2.57
N VAL A 323 23.20 6.61 -1.38
CA VAL A 323 23.00 7.66 -0.39
C VAL A 323 24.17 7.87 0.56
N ALA A 324 25.04 6.88 0.76
CA ALA A 324 26.19 6.96 1.67
C ALA A 324 27.28 7.98 1.23
N ARG A 325 27.17 8.54 0.06
CA ARG A 325 28.15 9.49 -0.52
C ARG A 325 27.64 10.94 -0.54
N LYS A 326 26.69 11.26 0.32
CA LYS A 326 26.29 12.66 0.58
C LYS A 326 27.16 13.34 1.60
#